data_51407226718508653325b97c5a303356
#
_entry.id   51407226718508653325b97c5a303356
#
_cell.length_a   1.000
_cell.length_b   1.000
_cell.length_c   1.000
_cell.angle_alpha   90.00
_cell.angle_beta   90.00
_cell.angle_gamma   90.00
#
_symmetry.space_group_name_H-M   'P 1'
#
loop_
_entity.id
_entity.type
_entity.pdbx_description
1 polymer ?
#
loop_
_entity_poly.entity_id
_entity_poly.type
_entity_poly.pdbx_seq_one_letter_code
_entity_poly.pdbx_strand_id
1 'polypeptide(L)'
;LTEGNIPEGWHPYMRQAENHVRYWATPGLKGGQHRVGGLEKDPETSVITTDPLMHEAMVHARAGKVKAIAHDIPELKVEGNPDADTLLVGWGGTYGHLVAAEKELNAQGVATAHAQLRYINPLPANAIELMGKYKNIVVAELNTGQLADWLQATRSCASTRSRASLSPSTSS
;
A
#
# COMPACT_ATOMS: atom_id res chain seq x y z
N LEU A 1 -9.76 5.76 22.20
CA LEU A 1 -10.41 5.24 23.43
C LEU A 1 -10.86 6.37 24.33
N THR A 2 -11.99 6.19 24.95
CA THR A 2 -12.58 7.04 25.98
C THR A 2 -12.91 6.19 27.20
N GLU A 3 -13.27 6.79 28.35
CA GLU A 3 -13.56 6.06 29.59
C GLU A 3 -14.62 4.96 29.45
N GLY A 4 -15.54 5.06 28.46
CA GLY A 4 -16.63 4.12 28.25
C GLY A 4 -16.34 2.97 27.25
N ASN A 5 -15.18 2.94 26.59
CA ASN A 5 -14.90 1.97 25.53
C ASN A 5 -13.50 1.34 25.56
N ILE A 6 -12.87 1.27 26.74
CA ILE A 6 -11.58 0.60 26.92
C ILE A 6 -11.80 -0.91 26.85
N PRO A 7 -11.16 -1.64 25.91
CA PRO A 7 -11.26 -3.09 25.86
C PRO A 7 -10.74 -3.74 27.14
N GLU A 8 -11.31 -4.87 27.52
CA GLU A 8 -10.80 -5.67 28.63
C GLU A 8 -9.35 -6.11 28.34
N GLY A 9 -8.48 -6.01 29.32
CA GLY A 9 -7.06 -6.34 29.19
C GLY A 9 -6.27 -5.35 28.31
N TRP A 10 -6.84 -4.19 27.99
CA TRP A 10 -6.15 -3.21 27.16
C TRP A 10 -4.82 -2.74 27.80
N HIS A 11 -3.83 -2.63 26.95
CA HIS A 11 -2.56 -1.98 27.27
C HIS A 11 -2.08 -1.12 26.05
N PRO A 12 -1.22 -0.13 26.28
CA PRO A 12 -0.96 0.95 25.31
C PRO A 12 -0.46 0.52 23.93
N TYR A 13 0.26 -0.60 23.83
CA TYR A 13 0.81 -1.09 22.56
C TYR A 13 0.04 -2.29 21.98
N MET A 14 -1.08 -2.67 22.57
CA MET A 14 -2.00 -3.67 22.04
C MET A 14 -2.48 -3.29 20.63
N ARG A 15 -2.52 -4.27 19.73
CA ARG A 15 -2.93 -4.08 18.34
C ARG A 15 -4.18 -4.91 18.04
N GLN A 16 -5.00 -4.38 17.15
CA GLN A 16 -6.13 -5.12 16.58
C GLN A 16 -5.60 -6.21 15.65
N ALA A 17 -6.19 -7.41 15.70
CA ALA A 17 -5.72 -8.57 14.95
C ALA A 17 -5.89 -8.40 13.43
N GLU A 18 -6.98 -7.76 13.00
CA GLU A 18 -7.35 -7.67 11.58
C GLU A 18 -6.48 -6.69 10.79
N ASN A 19 -6.09 -5.58 11.39
CA ASN A 19 -5.46 -4.45 10.69
C ASN A 19 -4.16 -3.95 11.32
N HIS A 20 -3.73 -4.56 12.43
CA HIS A 20 -2.56 -4.19 13.22
C HIS A 20 -2.57 -2.74 13.76
N VAL A 21 -3.71 -2.07 13.75
CA VAL A 21 -3.87 -0.72 14.31
C VAL A 21 -3.88 -0.78 15.82
N ARG A 22 -3.19 0.15 16.47
CA ARG A 22 -3.26 0.31 17.93
C ARG A 22 -4.58 1.00 18.31
N TYR A 23 -5.07 0.64 19.48
CA TYR A 23 -6.12 1.42 20.13
C TYR A 23 -5.53 2.75 20.61
N TRP A 24 -6.05 3.85 20.14
CA TRP A 24 -5.55 5.15 20.49
C TRP A 24 -6.16 5.64 21.81
N ALA A 25 -5.36 5.71 22.86
CA ALA A 25 -5.73 6.38 24.10
C ALA A 25 -5.75 7.91 23.90
N THR A 26 -6.91 8.50 24.06
CA THR A 26 -7.06 9.97 23.95
C THR A 26 -6.26 10.66 25.07
N PRO A 27 -5.53 11.73 24.79
CA PRO A 27 -4.86 12.51 25.83
C PRO A 27 -5.83 12.93 26.95
N GLY A 28 -5.44 12.71 28.19
CA GLY A 28 -6.28 12.94 29.37
C GLY A 28 -7.07 11.73 29.85
N LEU A 29 -7.11 10.61 29.09
CA LEU A 29 -7.76 9.38 29.52
C LEU A 29 -7.10 8.84 30.79
N LYS A 30 -7.88 8.65 31.86
CA LYS A 30 -7.40 8.05 33.11
C LYS A 30 -6.96 6.62 32.87
N GLY A 31 -5.73 6.26 33.30
CA GLY A 31 -5.14 4.94 33.03
C GLY A 31 -4.59 4.79 31.61
N GLY A 32 -4.73 5.78 30.73
CA GLY A 32 -4.20 5.76 29.39
C GLY A 32 -2.75 6.26 29.25
N GLN A 33 -2.13 6.68 30.34
CA GLN A 33 -0.77 7.22 30.36
C GLN A 33 0.24 6.16 29.94
N HIS A 34 1.10 6.47 28.98
CA HIS A 34 2.15 5.57 28.54
C HIS A 34 3.31 6.32 27.88
N ARG A 35 4.45 5.64 27.74
CA ARG A 35 5.62 6.19 27.07
C ARG A 35 5.43 6.11 25.54
N VAL A 36 5.49 7.25 24.85
CA VAL A 36 5.31 7.38 23.38
C VAL A 36 6.61 7.61 22.62
N GLY A 37 7.77 7.59 23.25
CA GLY A 37 9.06 7.76 22.58
C GLY A 37 9.33 6.74 21.48
N GLY A 38 10.33 7.01 20.61
CA GLY A 38 10.60 6.25 19.40
C GLY A 38 11.20 4.85 19.57
N LEU A 39 11.57 4.45 20.79
CA LEU A 39 12.13 3.11 21.05
C LEU A 39 11.05 2.02 20.91
N GLU A 40 11.47 0.83 20.48
CA GLU A 40 10.60 -0.35 20.36
C GLU A 40 10.00 -0.74 21.71
N LYS A 41 8.76 -1.17 21.72
CA LYS A 41 8.05 -1.65 22.91
C LYS A 41 7.49 -3.04 22.64
N ASP A 42 7.57 -3.86 23.65
CA ASP A 42 6.86 -5.12 23.71
C ASP A 42 5.34 -4.85 23.59
N PRO A 43 4.61 -5.50 22.67
CA PRO A 43 3.19 -5.24 22.44
C PRO A 43 2.30 -5.70 23.59
N GLU A 44 2.75 -6.61 24.44
CA GLU A 44 1.97 -7.12 25.57
C GLU A 44 2.21 -6.34 26.85
N THR A 45 3.48 -6.06 27.17
CA THR A 45 3.86 -5.39 28.42
C THR A 45 3.97 -3.88 28.28
N SER A 46 4.09 -3.34 27.05
CA SER A 46 4.34 -1.94 26.75
C SER A 46 5.69 -1.41 27.26
N VAL A 47 6.60 -2.28 27.67
CA VAL A 47 7.95 -1.95 28.14
C VAL A 47 8.89 -1.84 26.95
N ILE A 48 9.89 -0.96 27.06
CA ILE A 48 10.97 -0.85 26.04
C ILE A 48 11.71 -2.19 25.95
N THR A 49 11.90 -2.67 24.73
CA THR A 49 12.61 -3.91 24.46
C THR A 49 13.68 -3.72 23.40
N THR A 50 14.75 -4.52 23.48
CA THR A 50 15.81 -4.67 22.49
C THR A 50 15.88 -6.10 21.95
N ASP A 51 14.87 -6.90 22.21
CA ASP A 51 14.77 -8.28 21.73
C ASP A 51 14.65 -8.29 20.20
N PRO A 52 15.53 -9.04 19.48
CA PRO A 52 15.54 -9.04 18.01
C PRO A 52 14.30 -9.72 17.41
N LEU A 53 13.73 -10.73 18.04
CA LEU A 53 12.51 -11.40 17.56
C LEU A 53 11.30 -10.47 17.70
N MET A 54 11.25 -9.72 18.80
CA MET A 54 10.23 -8.69 19.00
C MET A 54 10.36 -7.58 17.98
N HIS A 55 11.58 -7.14 17.66
CA HIS A 55 11.83 -6.14 16.61
C HIS A 55 11.32 -6.63 15.25
N GLU A 56 11.64 -7.86 14.85
CA GLU A 56 11.16 -8.45 13.60
C GLU A 56 9.62 -8.50 13.57
N ALA A 57 8.99 -8.99 14.62
CA ALA A 57 7.53 -9.05 14.74
C ALA A 57 6.89 -7.65 14.57
N MET A 58 7.49 -6.63 15.18
CA MET A 58 7.00 -5.25 15.08
C MET A 58 7.23 -4.62 13.71
N VAL A 59 8.30 -4.99 12.99
CA VAL A 59 8.51 -4.59 11.59
C VAL A 59 7.37 -5.15 10.72
N HIS A 60 7.04 -6.44 10.87
CA HIS A 60 5.94 -7.07 10.15
C HIS A 60 4.58 -6.47 10.50
N ALA A 61 4.32 -6.19 11.78
CA ALA A 61 3.07 -5.56 12.22
C ALA A 61 2.89 -4.15 11.63
N ARG A 62 3.95 -3.34 11.58
CA ARG A 62 3.91 -2.00 10.95
C ARG A 62 3.69 -2.09 9.44
N ALA A 63 4.35 -3.02 8.76
CA ALA A 63 4.16 -3.26 7.33
C ALA A 63 2.73 -3.77 7.04
N GLY A 64 2.22 -4.71 7.86
CA GLY A 64 0.87 -5.24 7.78
C GLY A 64 -0.20 -4.15 7.94
N LYS A 65 -0.02 -3.25 8.91
CA LYS A 65 -0.90 -2.10 9.12
C LYS A 65 -1.00 -1.21 7.87
N VAL A 66 0.13 -0.87 7.24
CA VAL A 66 0.13 -0.05 6.03
C VAL A 66 -0.53 -0.81 4.87
N LYS A 67 -0.23 -2.11 4.73
CA LYS A 67 -0.83 -2.95 3.69
C LYS A 67 -2.35 -3.09 3.84
N ALA A 68 -2.88 -3.14 5.06
CA ALA A 68 -4.31 -3.25 5.33
C ALA A 68 -5.10 -2.04 4.79
N ILE A 69 -4.49 -0.85 4.71
CA ILE A 69 -5.12 0.36 4.16
C ILE A 69 -5.57 0.15 2.70
N ALA A 70 -5.00 -0.80 1.96
CA ALA A 70 -5.40 -1.09 0.58
C ALA A 70 -6.89 -1.48 0.46
N HIS A 71 -7.51 -1.96 1.54
CA HIS A 71 -8.94 -2.28 1.58
C HIS A 71 -9.84 -1.05 1.77
N ASP A 72 -9.27 0.06 2.24
CA ASP A 72 -10.02 1.29 2.56
C ASP A 72 -9.90 2.34 1.44
N ILE A 73 -9.00 2.15 0.50
CA ILE A 73 -8.78 3.10 -0.60
C ILE A 73 -9.52 2.67 -1.88
N PRO A 74 -9.98 3.64 -2.68
CA PRO A 74 -10.70 3.34 -3.92
C PRO A 74 -9.84 2.58 -4.92
N GLU A 75 -10.49 1.77 -5.76
CA GLU A 75 -9.84 1.13 -6.91
C GLU A 75 -9.26 2.14 -7.89
N LEU A 76 -8.14 1.77 -8.50
CA LEU A 76 -7.55 2.52 -9.60
C LEU A 76 -8.49 2.46 -10.82
N LYS A 77 -8.76 3.62 -11.41
CA LYS A 77 -9.53 3.75 -12.64
C LYS A 77 -8.63 4.09 -13.80
N VAL A 78 -8.99 3.58 -14.97
CA VAL A 78 -8.38 3.93 -16.24
C VAL A 78 -9.37 4.77 -17.04
N GLU A 79 -8.86 5.78 -17.68
CA GLU A 79 -9.60 6.69 -18.58
C GLU A 79 -8.94 6.65 -19.97
N GLY A 80 -9.68 7.01 -21.02
CA GLY A 80 -9.18 7.07 -22.38
C GLY A 80 -9.66 5.90 -23.25
N ASN A 81 -8.83 5.44 -24.20
CA ASN A 81 -9.22 4.41 -25.15
C ASN A 81 -9.29 3.01 -24.50
N PRO A 82 -10.46 2.32 -24.53
CA PRO A 82 -10.60 1.01 -23.93
C PRO A 82 -9.78 -0.09 -24.62
N ASP A 83 -9.42 0.10 -25.88
CA ASP A 83 -8.65 -0.86 -26.69
C ASP A 83 -7.15 -0.53 -26.71
N ALA A 84 -6.69 0.31 -25.79
CA ALA A 84 -5.31 0.76 -25.72
C ALA A 84 -4.36 -0.38 -25.32
N ASP A 85 -3.26 -0.53 -26.03
CA ASP A 85 -2.12 -1.34 -25.64
C ASP A 85 -1.14 -0.59 -24.71
N THR A 86 -1.23 0.74 -24.67
CA THR A 86 -0.34 1.62 -23.89
C THR A 86 -1.10 2.35 -22.80
N LEU A 87 -0.61 2.23 -21.58
CA LEU A 87 -1.12 2.93 -20.41
C LEU A 87 -0.12 3.99 -19.96
N LEU A 88 -0.55 5.24 -19.93
CA LEU A 88 0.17 6.33 -19.27
C LEU A 88 -0.17 6.33 -17.78
N VAL A 89 0.84 6.26 -16.93
CA VAL A 89 0.65 6.27 -15.47
C VAL A 89 1.31 7.53 -14.89
N GLY A 90 0.56 8.25 -14.09
CA GLY A 90 1.07 9.41 -13.38
C GLY A 90 0.56 9.50 -11.95
N TRP A 91 1.04 10.51 -11.24
CA TRP A 91 0.69 10.80 -9.86
C TRP A 91 0.84 12.29 -9.52
N GLY A 92 0.29 12.73 -8.42
CA GLY A 92 0.41 14.12 -7.97
C GLY A 92 -0.18 15.11 -8.97
N GLY A 93 0.59 16.12 -9.34
CA GLY A 93 0.18 17.21 -10.24
C GLY A 93 0.18 16.90 -11.74
N THR A 94 0.48 15.64 -12.16
CA THR A 94 0.65 15.30 -13.59
C THR A 94 -0.66 14.99 -14.33
N TYR A 95 -1.81 14.90 -13.64
CA TYR A 95 -3.10 14.49 -14.22
C TYR A 95 -3.48 15.26 -15.49
N GLY A 96 -3.47 16.59 -15.46
CA GLY A 96 -3.84 17.42 -16.63
C GLY A 96 -2.95 17.19 -17.84
N HIS A 97 -1.66 16.96 -17.62
CA HIS A 97 -0.70 16.65 -18.69
C HIS A 97 -0.95 15.26 -19.28
N LEU A 98 -1.29 14.26 -18.46
CA LEU A 98 -1.64 12.92 -18.94
C LEU A 98 -2.91 12.94 -19.79
N VAL A 99 -3.96 13.66 -19.35
CA VAL A 99 -5.20 13.82 -20.11
C VAL A 99 -4.95 14.48 -21.46
N ALA A 100 -4.11 15.52 -21.50
CA ALA A 100 -3.77 16.21 -22.74
C ALA A 100 -2.99 15.30 -23.69
N ALA A 101 -1.96 14.61 -23.18
CA ALA A 101 -1.14 13.70 -23.97
C ALA A 101 -1.95 12.51 -24.51
N GLU A 102 -2.83 11.91 -23.69
CA GLU A 102 -3.72 10.82 -24.09
C GLU A 102 -4.62 11.23 -25.24
N LYS A 103 -5.28 12.39 -25.14
CA LYS A 103 -6.15 12.92 -26.21
C LYS A 103 -5.39 13.17 -27.51
N GLU A 104 -4.20 13.74 -27.41
CA GLU A 104 -3.37 14.03 -28.59
C GLU A 104 -2.90 12.74 -29.27
N LEU A 105 -2.42 11.75 -28.51
CA LEU A 105 -2.00 10.47 -29.04
C LEU A 105 -3.15 9.72 -29.72
N ASN A 106 -4.32 9.66 -29.08
CA ASN A 106 -5.50 9.06 -29.68
C ASN A 106 -5.95 9.77 -30.98
N ALA A 107 -5.84 11.09 -31.05
CA ALA A 107 -6.12 11.83 -32.27
C ALA A 107 -5.13 11.53 -33.40
N GLN A 108 -3.90 11.15 -33.07
CA GLN A 108 -2.88 10.70 -34.01
C GLN A 108 -2.99 9.19 -34.38
N GLY A 109 -4.01 8.50 -33.84
CA GLY A 109 -4.24 7.06 -34.09
C GLY A 109 -3.42 6.13 -33.21
N VAL A 110 -2.76 6.64 -32.18
CA VAL A 110 -2.04 5.84 -31.17
C VAL A 110 -2.98 5.56 -30.01
N ALA A 111 -3.55 4.35 -29.96
CA ALA A 111 -4.49 3.95 -28.94
C ALA A 111 -3.83 3.99 -27.54
N THR A 112 -4.26 4.94 -26.72
CA THR A 112 -3.65 5.24 -25.42
C THR A 112 -4.72 5.45 -24.38
N ALA A 113 -4.48 4.91 -23.19
CA ALA A 113 -5.25 5.15 -21.98
C ALA A 113 -4.36 5.77 -20.90
N HIS A 114 -4.97 6.32 -19.85
CA HIS A 114 -4.20 6.84 -18.72
C HIS A 114 -4.80 6.44 -17.37
N ALA A 115 -3.96 6.39 -16.35
CA ALA A 115 -4.33 6.15 -14.97
C ALA A 115 -3.58 7.10 -14.04
N GLN A 116 -4.30 7.73 -13.11
CA GLN A 116 -3.73 8.63 -12.10
C GLN A 116 -3.71 7.93 -10.74
N LEU A 117 -2.52 7.68 -10.22
CA LEU A 117 -2.33 7.16 -8.88
C LEU A 117 -2.51 8.28 -7.85
N ARG A 118 -3.47 8.12 -6.94
CA ARG A 118 -3.66 8.98 -5.77
C ARG A 118 -3.01 8.39 -4.53
N TYR A 119 -2.86 7.07 -4.50
CA TYR A 119 -2.26 6.29 -3.43
C TYR A 119 -1.13 5.45 -4.02
N ILE A 120 0.06 5.59 -3.47
CA ILE A 120 1.26 4.92 -3.97
C ILE A 120 1.69 3.78 -3.04
N ASN A 121 1.55 3.95 -1.74
CA ASN A 121 1.88 2.94 -0.74
C ASN A 121 0.88 2.97 0.42
N PRO A 122 -0.03 1.98 0.52
CA PRO A 122 -0.19 0.88 -0.45
C PRO A 122 -0.78 1.36 -1.78
N LEU A 123 -0.57 0.57 -2.82
CA LEU A 123 -1.30 0.74 -4.07
C LEU A 123 -2.77 0.30 -3.90
N PRO A 124 -3.72 0.83 -4.71
CA PRO A 124 -5.06 0.26 -4.84
C PRO A 124 -5.02 -1.24 -5.13
N ALA A 125 -5.94 -2.01 -4.55
CA ALA A 125 -5.92 -3.47 -4.60
C ALA A 125 -5.88 -4.03 -6.03
N ASN A 126 -6.57 -3.37 -6.97
CA ASN A 126 -6.64 -3.75 -8.39
C ASN A 126 -5.47 -3.23 -9.25
N ALA A 127 -4.57 -2.39 -8.72
CA ALA A 127 -3.62 -1.64 -9.54
C ALA A 127 -2.67 -2.53 -10.35
N ILE A 128 -2.10 -3.55 -9.74
CA ILE A 128 -1.13 -4.46 -10.41
C ILE A 128 -1.81 -5.29 -11.48
N GLU A 129 -2.99 -5.86 -11.19
CA GLU A 129 -3.77 -6.63 -12.16
C GLU A 129 -4.19 -5.75 -13.34
N LEU A 130 -4.71 -4.55 -13.06
CA LEU A 130 -5.15 -3.61 -14.08
C LEU A 130 -3.99 -3.19 -14.99
N MET A 131 -2.85 -2.78 -14.44
CA MET A 131 -1.66 -2.45 -15.21
C MET A 131 -1.12 -3.65 -16.01
N GLY A 132 -1.32 -4.88 -15.53
CA GLY A 132 -0.91 -6.12 -16.21
C GLY A 132 -1.65 -6.39 -17.54
N LYS A 133 -2.78 -5.72 -17.78
CA LYS A 133 -3.55 -5.85 -19.03
C LYS A 133 -2.93 -5.11 -20.23
N TYR A 134 -2.03 -4.18 -19.96
CA TYR A 134 -1.39 -3.35 -20.97
C TYR A 134 -0.03 -3.90 -21.38
N LYS A 135 0.28 -3.83 -22.67
CA LYS A 135 1.58 -4.25 -23.23
C LYS A 135 2.68 -3.27 -22.83
N ASN A 136 2.35 -1.97 -22.90
CA ASN A 136 3.29 -0.90 -22.60
C ASN A 136 2.76 -0.07 -21.43
N ILE A 137 3.63 0.23 -20.47
CA ILE A 137 3.36 1.14 -19.36
C ILE A 137 4.39 2.23 -19.41
N VAL A 138 3.93 3.47 -19.56
CA VAL A 138 4.76 4.66 -19.54
C VAL A 138 4.46 5.44 -18.27
N VAL A 139 5.42 5.55 -17.38
CA VAL A 139 5.28 6.34 -16.14
C VAL A 139 5.79 7.74 -16.41
N ALA A 140 4.87 8.72 -16.41
CA ALA A 140 5.18 10.12 -16.62
C ALA A 140 5.36 10.85 -15.29
N GLU A 141 6.59 11.16 -14.94
CA GLU A 141 6.94 11.80 -13.68
C GLU A 141 8.08 12.83 -13.82
N LEU A 142 8.06 13.85 -12.97
CA LEU A 142 9.02 14.95 -12.99
C LEU A 142 10.17 14.73 -11.99
N ASN A 143 10.76 13.54 -12.01
CA ASN A 143 11.86 13.14 -11.14
C ASN A 143 12.76 12.12 -11.85
N THR A 144 13.59 11.39 -11.11
CA THR A 144 14.55 10.42 -11.65
C THR A 144 13.98 9.02 -11.90
N GLY A 145 12.65 8.83 -11.95
CA GLY A 145 12.01 7.53 -12.21
C GLY A 145 11.61 6.76 -10.96
N GLN A 146 11.41 7.43 -9.84
CA GLN A 146 11.14 6.80 -8.54
C GLN A 146 9.86 5.97 -8.53
N LEU A 147 8.79 6.45 -9.15
CA LEU A 147 7.54 5.70 -9.26
C LEU A 147 7.69 4.51 -10.22
N ALA A 148 8.39 4.70 -11.34
CA ALA A 148 8.63 3.62 -12.30
C ALA A 148 9.39 2.46 -11.63
N ASP A 149 10.45 2.75 -10.89
CA ASP A 149 11.22 1.75 -10.13
C ASP A 149 10.37 1.03 -9.07
N TRP A 150 9.56 1.80 -8.33
CA TRP A 150 8.64 1.26 -7.33
C TRP A 150 7.61 0.31 -7.93
N LEU A 151 6.97 0.70 -9.04
CA LEU A 151 5.98 -0.12 -9.72
C LEU A 151 6.60 -1.38 -10.31
N GLN A 152 7.80 -1.29 -10.88
CA GLN A 152 8.52 -2.44 -11.43
C GLN A 152 8.89 -3.44 -10.33
N ALA A 153 9.42 -2.99 -9.20
CA ALA A 153 9.73 -3.83 -8.05
C ALA A 153 8.47 -4.52 -7.50
N THR A 154 7.37 -3.80 -7.37
CA THR A 154 6.10 -4.32 -6.86
C THR A 154 5.51 -5.38 -7.80
N ARG A 155 5.53 -5.17 -9.12
CA ARG A 155 5.07 -6.14 -10.13
C ARG A 155 5.93 -7.41 -10.11
N SER A 156 7.24 -7.28 -10.04
CA SER A 156 8.18 -8.42 -10.00
C SER A 156 7.94 -9.28 -8.76
N CYS A 157 7.75 -8.67 -7.58
CA CYS A 157 7.41 -9.39 -6.36
C CYS A 157 6.07 -10.13 -6.45
N ALA A 158 5.05 -9.53 -7.08
CA ALA A 158 3.74 -10.15 -7.28
C ALA A 158 3.84 -11.38 -8.21
N SER A 159 4.59 -11.28 -9.31
CA SER A 159 4.80 -12.39 -10.26
C SER A 159 5.56 -13.57 -9.66
N THR A 160 6.53 -13.31 -8.81
CA THR A 160 7.30 -14.34 -8.10
C THR A 160 6.44 -15.10 -7.10
N ARG A 161 5.56 -14.41 -6.37
CA ARG A 161 4.63 -15.04 -5.42
C ARG A 161 3.61 -15.94 -6.12
N SER A 162 3.06 -15.52 -7.26
CA SER A 162 2.13 -16.36 -8.04
C SER A 162 2.78 -17.62 -8.60
N ARG A 163 4.05 -17.59 -8.98
CA ARG A 163 4.81 -18.77 -9.42
C ARG A 163 5.12 -19.75 -8.28
N ALA A 164 5.40 -19.26 -7.09
CA ALA A 164 5.68 -20.09 -5.92
C ALA A 164 4.44 -20.86 -5.42
N SER A 165 3.23 -20.34 -5.64
CA SER A 165 1.97 -21.00 -5.26
C SER A 165 1.52 -22.09 -6.24
N LEU A 166 2.17 -22.24 -7.41
CA LEU A 166 1.85 -23.20 -8.47
C LEU A 166 2.76 -24.44 -8.47
N SER A 167 3.65 -24.61 -7.52
CA SER A 167 4.45 -25.84 -7.38
C SER A 167 3.56 -26.93 -6.74
N PRO A 168 3.18 -28.00 -7.48
CA PRO A 168 2.47 -29.10 -6.86
C PRO A 168 3.42 -29.82 -5.90
N SER A 169 2.96 -30.03 -4.67
CA SER A 169 3.60 -30.94 -3.74
C SER A 169 3.55 -32.36 -4.33
N THR A 170 4.62 -32.81 -4.94
CA THR A 170 4.82 -34.23 -5.24
C THR A 170 5.18 -34.93 -3.93
N SER A 171 4.17 -35.47 -3.25
CA SER A 171 4.35 -36.49 -2.25
C SER A 171 4.60 -37.81 -2.97
N SER A 172 5.78 -38.36 -2.76
CA SER A 172 6.07 -39.80 -2.93
C SER A 172 6.11 -40.45 -1.58
#